data_ccf4b6138baf04b301e55093358fc808
#
_entry.id   ccf4b6138baf04b301e55093358fc808
#
_cell.length_a   1.000
_cell.length_b   1.000
_cell.length_c   1.000
_cell.angle_alpha   90.00
_cell.angle_beta   90.00
_cell.angle_gamma   90.00
#
_symmetry.space_group_name_H-M   'P 1'
#
loop_
_entity.id
_entity.type
_entity.pdbx_description
1 polymer ?
#
loop_
_entity_poly.entity_id
_entity_poly.type
_entity_poly.pdbx_seq_one_letter_code
_entity_poly.pdbx_strand_id
1 'polypeptide(L)'
;MKDYTVSGCIVTYNSKNIIGRTIESVLQETKGVPFKLFVVDNASTDGTADYIKENYPEVTVIEPKENCGFGAGHNKVIPFLDSKYHVVINPDIILKSDTISELARFADTDEEIGLLSPQIRFEDGRIQMLGKKNPTVRYLGDHWFHKGDKPSKTMIDYCMLDRPQDKPFPITNATGCFMFFRTSVFKELGGFDERFFMYLEDCDIARRVSERYKALFYPMADVTHLWERESKKNKKLLLIHIKSILTYFAKWGLKF
;
A
#
# COMPACT_ATOMS: atom_id res chain seq x y z
N MET A 1 17.50 -1.16 22.86
CA MET A 1 16.85 -1.61 21.61
C MET A 1 15.37 -1.31 21.78
N LYS A 2 14.74 -0.65 20.83
CA LYS A 2 13.29 -0.40 20.88
C LYS A 2 12.60 -1.65 20.37
N ASP A 3 11.78 -2.25 21.22
CA ASP A 3 11.21 -3.59 20.99
C ASP A 3 9.92 -3.54 20.13
N TYR A 4 9.99 -2.93 18.93
CA TYR A 4 8.88 -3.00 17.99
C TYR A 4 9.07 -4.15 17.01
N THR A 5 8.08 -5.03 16.94
CA THR A 5 8.07 -6.12 15.95
C THR A 5 7.63 -5.58 14.60
N VAL A 6 6.66 -4.66 14.57
CA VAL A 6 6.12 -4.06 13.35
C VAL A 6 6.11 -2.54 13.46
N SER A 7 6.52 -1.85 12.38
CA SER A 7 6.28 -0.43 12.19
C SER A 7 5.26 -0.20 11.07
N GLY A 8 4.39 0.79 11.22
CA GLY A 8 3.49 1.25 10.17
C GLY A 8 3.85 2.65 9.70
N CYS A 9 3.58 2.97 8.44
CA CYS A 9 3.68 4.32 7.91
C CYS A 9 2.43 4.68 7.12
N ILE A 10 1.82 5.81 7.45
CA ILE A 10 0.76 6.44 6.68
C ILE A 10 1.35 7.69 6.03
N VAL A 11 1.23 7.82 4.71
CA VAL A 11 1.53 9.07 4.00
C VAL A 11 0.21 9.79 3.74
N THR A 12 0.14 11.07 4.15
CA THR A 12 -1.09 11.86 4.07
C THR A 12 -0.85 13.21 3.41
N TYR A 13 -1.88 13.77 2.77
CA TYR A 13 -1.89 15.11 2.20
C TYR A 13 -3.31 15.67 2.20
N ASN A 14 -3.57 16.72 3.01
CA ASN A 14 -4.89 17.33 3.19
C ASN A 14 -5.98 16.32 3.54
N SER A 15 -5.75 15.50 4.57
CA SER A 15 -6.63 14.39 4.95
C SER A 15 -7.20 14.54 6.37
N LYS A 16 -7.28 15.75 6.92
CA LYS A 16 -7.73 16.02 8.29
C LYS A 16 -9.07 15.34 8.64
N ASN A 17 -9.98 15.29 7.65
CA ASN A 17 -11.33 14.76 7.87
C ASN A 17 -11.40 13.23 8.01
N ILE A 18 -10.38 12.49 7.53
CA ILE A 18 -10.41 11.02 7.46
C ILE A 18 -9.30 10.35 8.27
N ILE A 19 -8.16 11.02 8.42
CA ILE A 19 -6.94 10.42 8.99
C ILE A 19 -7.13 9.88 10.42
N GLY A 20 -7.96 10.54 11.22
CA GLY A 20 -8.27 10.10 12.59
C GLY A 20 -8.84 8.69 12.64
N ARG A 21 -9.84 8.40 11.81
CA ARG A 21 -10.44 7.05 11.73
C ARG A 21 -9.41 5.97 11.38
N THR A 22 -8.49 6.29 10.48
CA THR A 22 -7.41 5.36 10.08
C THR A 22 -6.45 5.12 11.23
N ILE A 23 -5.92 6.19 11.87
CA ILE A 23 -5.01 6.07 13.00
C ILE A 23 -5.65 5.27 14.14
N GLU A 24 -6.87 5.62 14.52
CA GLU A 24 -7.61 4.93 15.58
C GLU A 24 -7.76 3.43 15.28
N SER A 25 -8.23 3.07 14.08
CA SER A 25 -8.43 1.67 13.71
C SER A 25 -7.10 0.89 13.72
N VAL A 26 -6.02 1.48 13.22
CA VAL A 26 -4.69 0.85 13.19
C VAL A 26 -4.17 0.63 14.61
N LEU A 27 -4.24 1.63 15.49
CA LEU A 27 -3.75 1.52 16.87
C LEU A 27 -4.63 0.59 17.72
N GLN A 28 -5.95 0.67 17.57
CA GLN A 28 -6.89 -0.14 18.34
C GLN A 28 -6.90 -1.61 17.96
N GLU A 29 -6.74 -1.93 16.67
CA GLU A 29 -6.81 -3.30 16.19
C GLU A 29 -5.46 -4.03 16.15
N THR A 30 -4.32 -3.33 16.21
CA THR A 30 -3.00 -3.97 16.28
C THR A 30 -2.63 -4.30 17.73
N LYS A 31 -3.00 -5.49 18.20
CA LYS A 31 -2.90 -5.89 19.62
C LYS A 31 -1.89 -7.02 19.87
N GLY A 32 -1.69 -7.89 18.88
CA GLY A 32 -0.90 -9.12 19.05
C GLY A 32 0.62 -8.95 18.89
N VAL A 33 1.08 -7.73 18.51
CA VAL A 33 2.51 -7.43 18.32
C VAL A 33 2.86 -6.02 18.82
N PRO A 34 4.08 -5.79 19.35
CA PRO A 34 4.59 -4.45 19.58
C PRO A 34 4.64 -3.65 18.29
N PHE A 35 3.91 -2.53 18.24
CA PHE A 35 3.67 -1.75 17.03
C PHE A 35 4.04 -0.28 17.21
N LYS A 36 4.64 0.33 16.19
CA LYS A 36 4.94 1.76 16.12
C LYS A 36 4.37 2.37 14.85
N LEU A 37 3.61 3.45 14.98
CA LEU A 37 3.04 4.17 13.85
C LEU A 37 3.82 5.45 13.54
N PHE A 38 4.19 5.62 12.28
CA PHE A 38 4.67 6.86 11.68
C PHE A 38 3.58 7.45 10.80
N VAL A 39 3.46 8.75 10.79
CA VAL A 39 2.69 9.47 9.78
C VAL A 39 3.61 10.48 9.10
N VAL A 40 3.66 10.43 7.78
CA VAL A 40 4.36 11.44 6.96
C VAL A 40 3.30 12.37 6.39
N ASP A 41 3.24 13.59 6.91
CA ASP A 41 2.37 14.64 6.40
C ASP A 41 3.07 15.41 5.27
N ASN A 42 2.70 15.12 4.04
CA ASN A 42 3.30 15.65 2.82
C ASN A 42 3.01 17.16 2.60
N ALA A 43 3.28 18.00 3.60
CA ALA A 43 3.04 19.44 3.59
C ALA A 43 1.57 19.82 3.41
N SER A 44 0.68 19.23 4.23
CA SER A 44 -0.73 19.57 4.27
C SER A 44 -0.95 21.05 4.69
N THR A 45 -2.00 21.65 4.16
CA THR A 45 -2.39 23.04 4.45
C THR A 45 -3.71 23.16 5.21
N ASP A 46 -4.36 22.02 5.48
CA ASP A 46 -5.66 21.94 6.15
C ASP A 46 -5.56 21.71 7.68
N GLY A 47 -4.34 21.70 8.23
CA GLY A 47 -4.08 21.43 9.65
C GLY A 47 -4.05 19.95 10.01
N THR A 48 -3.83 19.04 9.04
CA THR A 48 -3.70 17.59 9.26
C THR A 48 -2.59 17.27 10.28
N ALA A 49 -1.39 17.84 10.11
CA ALA A 49 -0.24 17.53 10.97
C ALA A 49 -0.50 17.94 12.44
N ASP A 50 -1.03 19.14 12.66
CA ASP A 50 -1.33 19.64 14.01
C ASP A 50 -2.42 18.77 14.67
N TYR A 51 -3.48 18.44 13.92
CA TYR A 51 -4.53 17.54 14.40
C TYR A 51 -3.97 16.21 14.89
N ILE A 52 -3.03 15.60 14.12
CA ILE A 52 -2.42 14.32 14.51
C ILE A 52 -1.59 14.46 15.78
N LYS A 53 -0.73 15.50 15.87
CA LYS A 53 0.13 15.74 17.04
C LYS A 53 -0.67 16.00 18.32
N GLU A 54 -1.79 16.71 18.21
CA GLU A 54 -2.65 17.05 19.34
C GLU A 54 -3.44 15.85 19.85
N ASN A 55 -3.94 14.97 18.95
CA ASN A 55 -4.87 13.91 19.31
C ASN A 55 -4.21 12.53 19.45
N TYR A 56 -3.01 12.32 18.87
CA TYR A 56 -2.31 11.02 18.85
C TYR A 56 -0.82 11.20 19.21
N PRO A 57 -0.48 11.56 20.46
CA PRO A 57 0.89 11.86 20.87
C PRO A 57 1.85 10.67 20.78
N GLU A 58 1.34 9.43 20.72
CA GLU A 58 2.12 8.21 20.50
C GLU A 58 2.57 8.02 19.04
N VAL A 59 1.95 8.74 18.09
CA VAL A 59 2.30 8.69 16.67
C VAL A 59 3.49 9.60 16.38
N THR A 60 4.47 9.07 15.65
CA THR A 60 5.61 9.88 15.21
C THR A 60 5.25 10.57 13.89
N VAL A 61 5.09 11.90 13.91
CA VAL A 61 4.80 12.70 12.72
C VAL A 61 6.10 13.21 12.08
N ILE A 62 6.23 13.03 10.76
CA ILE A 62 7.34 13.54 9.93
C ILE A 62 6.75 14.50 8.91
N GLU A 63 7.30 15.70 8.81
CA GLU A 63 6.80 16.78 7.96
C GLU A 63 7.86 17.21 6.93
N PRO A 64 7.85 16.64 5.71
CA PRO A 64 8.62 17.17 4.59
C PRO A 64 8.23 18.63 4.28
N LYS A 65 9.17 19.41 3.74
CA LYS A 65 8.93 20.82 3.37
C LYS A 65 7.96 20.98 2.20
N GLU A 66 7.77 19.94 1.39
CA GLU A 66 6.91 19.93 0.21
C GLU A 66 6.30 18.54 0.00
N ASN A 67 5.22 18.48 -0.77
CA ASN A 67 4.62 17.21 -1.15
C ASN A 67 5.53 16.45 -2.14
N CYS A 68 6.22 15.45 -1.62
CA CYS A 68 7.16 14.62 -2.40
C CYS A 68 6.50 13.42 -3.11
N GLY A 69 5.19 13.25 -2.98
CA GLY A 69 4.45 12.12 -3.53
C GLY A 69 4.36 10.93 -2.58
N PHE A 70 3.71 9.86 -3.04
CA PHE A 70 3.40 8.70 -2.21
C PHE A 70 4.63 7.90 -1.81
N GLY A 71 5.36 7.37 -2.78
CA GLY A 71 6.51 6.49 -2.53
C GLY A 71 7.66 7.22 -1.81
N ALA A 72 7.99 8.44 -2.25
CA ALA A 72 9.03 9.24 -1.59
C ALA A 72 8.62 9.65 -0.17
N GLY A 73 7.32 9.84 0.10
CA GLY A 73 6.79 10.04 1.45
C GLY A 73 7.07 8.83 2.34
N HIS A 74 6.74 7.63 1.89
CA HIS A 74 7.04 6.39 2.63
C HIS A 74 8.54 6.18 2.83
N ASN A 75 9.39 6.58 1.89
CA ASN A 75 10.84 6.46 2.05
C ASN A 75 11.40 7.34 3.19
N LYS A 76 10.70 8.41 3.62
CA LYS A 76 11.16 9.27 4.73
C LYS A 76 11.29 8.53 6.06
N VAL A 77 10.60 7.39 6.22
CA VAL A 77 10.71 6.59 7.45
C VAL A 77 11.87 5.59 7.45
N ILE A 78 12.49 5.30 6.29
CA ILE A 78 13.57 4.29 6.17
C ILE A 78 14.69 4.46 7.21
N PRO A 79 15.18 5.70 7.51
CA PRO A 79 16.23 5.90 8.52
C PRO A 79 15.81 5.52 9.95
N PHE A 80 14.50 5.46 10.22
CA PHE A 80 13.94 5.19 11.55
C PHE A 80 13.43 3.75 11.71
N LEU A 81 13.50 2.93 10.65
CA LEU A 81 13.02 1.55 10.67
C LEU A 81 14.02 0.64 11.38
N ASP A 82 13.64 0.15 12.55
CA ASP A 82 14.36 -0.83 13.37
C ASP A 82 13.50 -2.08 13.72
N SER A 83 12.28 -2.14 13.18
CA SER A 83 11.34 -3.26 13.33
C SER A 83 11.67 -4.42 12.40
N LYS A 84 11.18 -5.63 12.70
CA LYS A 84 11.28 -6.82 11.85
C LYS A 84 10.45 -6.68 10.58
N TYR A 85 9.27 -6.05 10.70
CA TYR A 85 8.31 -5.83 9.62
C TYR A 85 7.93 -4.36 9.51
N HIS A 86 7.56 -3.95 8.30
CA HIS A 86 7.10 -2.60 7.99
C HIS A 86 5.83 -2.65 7.14
N VAL A 87 4.82 -1.87 7.50
CA VAL A 87 3.58 -1.80 6.73
C VAL A 87 3.33 -0.41 6.18
N VAL A 88 3.10 -0.34 4.88
CA VAL A 88 2.64 0.83 4.13
C VAL A 88 1.12 0.86 4.22
N ILE A 89 0.54 1.99 4.62
CA ILE A 89 -0.90 2.14 4.87
C ILE A 89 -1.38 3.45 4.25
N ASN A 90 -2.46 3.40 3.47
CA ASN A 90 -3.14 4.60 2.99
C ASN A 90 -3.91 5.32 4.10
N PRO A 91 -4.12 6.65 4.00
CA PRO A 91 -4.83 7.44 5.01
C PRO A 91 -6.35 7.17 5.09
N ASP A 92 -6.88 6.29 4.26
CA ASP A 92 -8.28 5.87 4.17
C ASP A 92 -8.46 4.35 4.36
N ILE A 93 -7.49 3.69 5.00
CA ILE A 93 -7.58 2.28 5.42
C ILE A 93 -8.19 2.19 6.82
N ILE A 94 -9.12 1.25 6.98
CA ILE A 94 -9.73 0.91 8.27
C ILE A 94 -9.45 -0.57 8.56
N LEU A 95 -8.83 -0.83 9.70
CA LEU A 95 -8.72 -2.18 10.24
C LEU A 95 -9.99 -2.51 11.03
N LYS A 96 -10.51 -3.72 10.89
CA LYS A 96 -11.65 -4.26 11.64
C LYS A 96 -11.28 -5.50 12.46
N SER A 97 -10.01 -5.91 12.35
CA SER A 97 -9.42 -7.07 13.03
C SER A 97 -7.91 -6.88 13.16
N ASP A 98 -7.24 -7.74 13.90
CA ASP A 98 -5.78 -7.69 14.10
C ASP A 98 -4.99 -8.21 12.89
N THR A 99 -5.26 -7.60 11.72
CA THR A 99 -4.64 -7.93 10.43
C THR A 99 -3.12 -7.85 10.46
N ILE A 100 -2.56 -6.83 11.11
CA ILE A 100 -1.11 -6.61 11.16
C ILE A 100 -0.41 -7.74 11.91
N SER A 101 -0.93 -8.14 13.07
CA SER A 101 -0.35 -9.26 13.84
C SER A 101 -0.51 -10.60 13.12
N GLU A 102 -1.62 -10.79 12.39
CA GLU A 102 -1.84 -11.99 11.58
C GLU A 102 -0.81 -12.11 10.46
N LEU A 103 -0.57 -11.01 9.74
CA LEU A 103 0.44 -10.97 8.68
C LEU A 103 1.86 -11.17 9.24
N ALA A 104 2.17 -10.62 10.42
CA ALA A 104 3.46 -10.82 11.07
C ALA A 104 3.68 -12.30 11.44
N ARG A 105 2.67 -12.96 12.04
CA ARG A 105 2.73 -14.39 12.36
C ARG A 105 2.91 -15.26 11.10
N PHE A 106 2.21 -14.93 10.02
CA PHE A 106 2.38 -15.67 8.77
C PHE A 106 3.75 -15.41 8.14
N ALA A 107 4.26 -14.18 8.14
CA ALA A 107 5.60 -13.87 7.63
C ALA A 107 6.73 -14.55 8.44
N ASP A 108 6.48 -14.91 9.70
CA ASP A 108 7.41 -15.69 10.55
C ASP A 108 7.53 -17.15 10.12
N THR A 109 6.58 -17.68 9.35
CA THR A 109 6.62 -19.09 8.90
C THR A 109 7.63 -19.34 7.77
N ASP A 110 8.10 -18.28 7.10
CA ASP A 110 9.00 -18.41 5.95
C ASP A 110 9.84 -17.12 5.78
N GLU A 111 11.14 -17.21 5.92
CA GLU A 111 12.06 -16.07 5.83
C GLU A 111 12.17 -15.49 4.42
N GLU A 112 11.81 -16.24 3.38
CA GLU A 112 11.79 -15.76 2.00
C GLU A 112 10.60 -14.85 1.69
N ILE A 113 9.60 -14.75 2.58
CA ILE A 113 8.49 -13.82 2.43
C ILE A 113 8.99 -12.38 2.60
N GLY A 114 9.04 -11.65 1.49
CA GLY A 114 9.43 -10.24 1.44
C GLY A 114 8.25 -9.28 1.46
N LEU A 115 7.09 -9.70 0.93
CA LEU A 115 5.88 -8.89 0.82
C LEU A 115 4.63 -9.74 1.01
N LEU A 116 3.69 -9.24 1.82
CA LEU A 116 2.33 -9.75 1.92
C LEU A 116 1.32 -8.66 1.53
N SER A 117 0.29 -9.04 0.79
CA SER A 117 -0.86 -8.21 0.46
C SER A 117 -2.12 -8.88 0.97
N PRO A 118 -2.87 -8.30 1.93
CA PRO A 118 -4.11 -8.86 2.42
C PRO A 118 -5.25 -8.68 1.42
N GLN A 119 -6.41 -9.24 1.75
CA GLN A 119 -7.64 -8.96 1.03
C GLN A 119 -8.10 -7.52 1.27
N ILE A 120 -8.32 -6.75 0.20
CA ILE A 120 -8.85 -5.39 0.29
C ILE A 120 -10.36 -5.42 0.04
N ARG A 121 -11.13 -4.75 0.93
CA ARG A 121 -12.58 -4.66 0.82
C ARG A 121 -13.05 -3.20 0.72
N PHE A 122 -14.20 -3.00 0.12
CA PHE A 122 -14.97 -1.77 0.26
C PHE A 122 -15.63 -1.71 1.65
N GLU A 123 -16.13 -0.54 2.03
CA GLU A 123 -16.82 -0.33 3.31
C GLU A 123 -18.07 -1.23 3.45
N ASP A 124 -18.75 -1.53 2.35
CA ASP A 124 -19.89 -2.44 2.26
C ASP A 124 -19.52 -3.94 2.30
N GLY A 125 -18.23 -4.28 2.47
CA GLY A 125 -17.71 -5.63 2.57
C GLY A 125 -17.40 -6.32 1.24
N ARG A 126 -17.77 -5.74 0.10
CA ARG A 126 -17.41 -6.29 -1.22
C ARG A 126 -15.90 -6.27 -1.42
N ILE A 127 -15.38 -7.29 -2.08
CA ILE A 127 -13.96 -7.39 -2.42
C ILE A 127 -13.61 -6.35 -3.51
N GLN A 128 -12.52 -5.62 -3.31
CA GLN A 128 -11.94 -4.78 -4.35
C GLN A 128 -11.12 -5.65 -5.32
N MET A 129 -11.46 -5.60 -6.60
CA MET A 129 -10.72 -6.30 -7.64
C MET A 129 -9.47 -5.50 -8.02
N LEU A 130 -8.34 -5.88 -7.43
CA LEU A 130 -7.06 -5.20 -7.58
C LEU A 130 -6.06 -6.12 -8.30
N GLY A 131 -5.20 -5.53 -9.14
CA GLY A 131 -4.22 -6.27 -9.93
C GLY A 131 -3.20 -7.02 -9.05
N LYS A 132 -2.98 -8.28 -9.36
CA LYS A 132 -2.01 -9.16 -8.70
C LYS A 132 -0.87 -9.62 -9.62
N LYS A 133 -0.97 -9.30 -10.92
CA LYS A 133 0.09 -9.50 -11.92
C LYS A 133 0.73 -8.17 -12.30
N ASN A 134 1.93 -8.22 -12.87
CA ASN A 134 2.59 -7.02 -13.39
C ASN A 134 1.72 -6.31 -14.44
N PRO A 135 1.59 -4.98 -14.40
CA PRO A 135 0.84 -4.23 -15.40
C PRO A 135 1.37 -4.47 -16.81
N THR A 136 0.43 -4.63 -17.76
CA THR A 136 0.70 -4.61 -19.20
C THR A 136 -0.20 -3.57 -19.87
N VAL A 137 0.11 -3.21 -21.11
CA VAL A 137 -0.74 -2.29 -21.89
C VAL A 137 -2.17 -2.82 -21.98
N ARG A 138 -2.34 -4.14 -22.17
CA ARG A 138 -3.64 -4.80 -22.23
C ARG A 138 -4.41 -4.67 -20.91
N TYR A 139 -3.77 -4.93 -19.76
CA TYR A 139 -4.42 -4.86 -18.45
C TYR A 139 -4.84 -3.41 -18.10
N LEU A 140 -3.96 -2.45 -18.33
CA LEU A 140 -4.27 -1.04 -18.08
C LEU A 140 -5.35 -0.53 -19.04
N GLY A 141 -5.30 -0.92 -20.31
CA GLY A 141 -6.32 -0.56 -21.30
C GLY A 141 -7.69 -1.11 -20.93
N ASP A 142 -7.78 -2.40 -20.56
CA ASP A 142 -9.04 -2.99 -20.12
C ASP A 142 -9.62 -2.28 -18.89
N HIS A 143 -8.78 -1.99 -17.90
CA HIS A 143 -9.22 -1.25 -16.70
C HIS A 143 -9.80 0.15 -17.02
N TRP A 144 -9.30 0.81 -18.07
CA TRP A 144 -9.76 2.15 -18.46
C TRP A 144 -11.01 2.13 -19.35
N PHE A 145 -11.16 1.12 -20.19
CA PHE A 145 -12.20 1.09 -21.23
C PHE A 145 -13.35 0.13 -20.94
N HIS A 146 -13.16 -0.85 -20.02
CA HIS A 146 -14.21 -1.79 -19.66
C HIS A 146 -15.33 -1.08 -18.87
N LYS A 147 -16.57 -1.17 -19.38
CA LYS A 147 -17.76 -0.54 -18.78
C LYS A 147 -18.81 -1.54 -18.31
N GLY A 148 -18.52 -2.84 -18.36
CA GLY A 148 -19.45 -3.89 -17.93
C GLY A 148 -19.49 -4.06 -16.41
N ASP A 149 -20.63 -4.51 -15.88
CA ASP A 149 -20.80 -4.80 -14.43
C ASP A 149 -20.02 -6.04 -13.97
N LYS A 150 -19.70 -6.94 -14.90
CA LYS A 150 -18.91 -8.15 -14.61
C LYS A 150 -17.47 -7.96 -15.07
N PRO A 151 -16.48 -8.52 -14.35
CA PRO A 151 -15.10 -8.44 -14.77
C PRO A 151 -14.90 -9.10 -16.14
N SER A 152 -14.11 -8.46 -17.02
CA SER A 152 -13.66 -9.07 -18.27
C SER A 152 -12.74 -10.24 -18.02
N LYS A 153 -12.51 -11.08 -19.05
CA LYS A 153 -11.49 -12.15 -18.97
C LYS A 153 -10.09 -11.59 -18.65
N THR A 154 -9.78 -10.41 -19.15
CA THR A 154 -8.53 -9.69 -18.89
C THR A 154 -8.43 -9.28 -17.41
N MET A 155 -9.51 -8.76 -16.82
CA MET A 155 -9.56 -8.42 -15.40
C MET A 155 -9.51 -9.66 -14.49
N ILE A 156 -10.19 -10.75 -14.86
CA ILE A 156 -10.11 -12.04 -14.14
C ILE A 156 -8.65 -12.51 -14.08
N ASP A 157 -7.95 -12.48 -15.20
CA ASP A 157 -6.55 -12.87 -15.30
C ASP A 157 -5.62 -11.90 -14.53
N TYR A 158 -5.79 -10.60 -14.69
CA TYR A 158 -4.97 -9.57 -14.02
C TYR A 158 -5.10 -9.61 -12.50
N CYS A 159 -6.33 -9.76 -12.02
CA CYS A 159 -6.64 -9.82 -10.58
C CYS A 159 -6.54 -11.24 -10.01
N MET A 160 -6.22 -12.24 -10.84
CA MET A 160 -6.11 -13.66 -10.46
C MET A 160 -7.38 -14.17 -9.73
N LEU A 161 -8.58 -13.78 -10.23
CA LEU A 161 -9.86 -14.14 -9.63
C LEU A 161 -10.24 -15.61 -9.85
N ASP A 162 -9.55 -16.30 -10.75
CA ASP A 162 -9.64 -17.74 -11.01
C ASP A 162 -8.89 -18.60 -9.98
N ARG A 163 -8.07 -17.99 -9.11
CA ARG A 163 -7.36 -18.68 -8.04
C ARG A 163 -8.25 -18.87 -6.81
N PRO A 164 -8.06 -19.97 -6.05
CA PRO A 164 -8.70 -20.12 -4.75
C PRO A 164 -8.40 -18.92 -3.84
N GLN A 165 -9.45 -18.31 -3.28
CA GLN A 165 -9.32 -17.11 -2.43
C GLN A 165 -9.34 -17.46 -0.92
N ASP A 166 -9.05 -18.71 -0.58
CA ASP A 166 -9.05 -19.27 0.79
C ASP A 166 -7.65 -19.66 1.28
N LYS A 167 -6.61 -19.44 0.47
CA LYS A 167 -5.22 -19.73 0.80
C LYS A 167 -4.24 -18.79 0.11
N PRO A 168 -3.03 -18.58 0.67
CA PRO A 168 -2.03 -17.72 0.05
C PRO A 168 -1.58 -18.23 -1.31
N PHE A 169 -1.26 -17.30 -2.21
CA PHE A 169 -0.64 -17.61 -3.50
C PHE A 169 0.32 -16.52 -3.96
N PRO A 170 1.32 -16.87 -4.81
CA PRO A 170 2.29 -15.91 -5.33
C PRO A 170 1.64 -14.84 -6.21
N ILE A 171 2.11 -13.61 -6.04
CA ILE A 171 1.74 -12.45 -6.84
C ILE A 171 2.99 -11.73 -7.32
N THR A 172 2.88 -10.92 -8.36
CA THR A 172 3.97 -10.06 -8.85
C THR A 172 3.62 -8.58 -8.77
N ASN A 173 2.41 -8.28 -8.32
CA ASN A 173 1.92 -6.94 -8.08
C ASN A 173 1.06 -6.92 -6.81
N ALA A 174 1.16 -5.84 -6.05
CA ALA A 174 0.35 -5.56 -4.86
C ALA A 174 -0.06 -4.09 -4.89
N THR A 175 -1.26 -3.78 -4.40
CA THR A 175 -1.76 -2.40 -4.37
C THR A 175 -1.18 -1.64 -3.19
N GLY A 176 -0.71 -0.42 -3.42
CA GLY A 176 -0.04 0.45 -2.45
C GLY A 176 -0.90 0.87 -1.26
N CYS A 177 -2.22 0.66 -1.30
CA CYS A 177 -3.08 1.05 -0.19
C CYS A 177 -2.79 0.29 1.12
N PHE A 178 -2.29 -0.95 1.03
CA PHE A 178 -1.80 -1.72 2.18
C PHE A 178 -0.78 -2.77 1.73
N MET A 179 0.49 -2.58 2.13
CA MET A 179 1.59 -3.49 1.77
C MET A 179 2.41 -3.83 3.02
N PHE A 180 2.51 -5.10 3.35
CA PHE A 180 3.24 -5.59 4.53
C PHE A 180 4.58 -6.18 4.10
N PHE A 181 5.67 -5.53 4.46
CA PHE A 181 7.04 -5.90 4.08
C PHE A 181 7.83 -6.54 5.23
N ARG A 182 8.75 -7.43 4.88
CA ARG A 182 9.92 -7.66 5.71
C ARG A 182 10.81 -6.41 5.63
N THR A 183 11.13 -5.79 6.77
CA THR A 183 11.85 -4.49 6.81
C THR A 183 13.21 -4.56 6.12
N SER A 184 13.95 -5.67 6.29
CA SER A 184 15.24 -5.86 5.62
C SER A 184 15.11 -5.82 4.09
N VAL A 185 14.06 -6.44 3.54
CA VAL A 185 13.78 -6.43 2.09
C VAL A 185 13.42 -5.02 1.60
N PHE A 186 12.53 -4.31 2.34
CA PHE A 186 12.17 -2.94 2.00
C PHE A 186 13.40 -2.01 1.98
N LYS A 187 14.28 -2.13 2.99
CA LYS A 187 15.54 -1.35 3.08
C LYS A 187 16.55 -1.74 2.00
N GLU A 188 16.75 -3.04 1.73
CA GLU A 188 17.66 -3.53 0.69
C GLU A 188 17.27 -3.00 -0.69
N LEU A 189 15.97 -2.95 -0.99
CA LEU A 189 15.46 -2.39 -2.24
C LEU A 189 15.51 -0.85 -2.29
N GLY A 190 15.88 -0.18 -1.19
CA GLY A 190 15.88 1.28 -1.07
C GLY A 190 14.49 1.89 -1.03
N GLY A 191 13.47 1.11 -0.64
CA GLY A 191 12.07 1.55 -0.64
C GLY A 191 11.50 1.73 -2.04
N PHE A 192 10.58 2.67 -2.17
CA PHE A 192 9.93 3.02 -3.44
C PHE A 192 10.89 3.78 -4.38
N ASP A 193 10.69 3.63 -5.68
CA ASP A 193 11.42 4.39 -6.70
C ASP A 193 10.83 5.82 -6.79
N GLU A 194 11.59 6.81 -6.37
CA GLU A 194 11.13 8.22 -6.26
C GLU A 194 10.89 8.91 -7.61
N ARG A 195 11.19 8.25 -8.75
CA ARG A 195 10.79 8.74 -10.07
C ARG A 195 9.27 8.74 -10.27
N PHE A 196 8.55 7.93 -9.48
CA PHE A 196 7.10 7.93 -9.42
C PHE A 196 6.63 8.90 -8.33
N PHE A 197 5.94 9.96 -8.72
CA PHE A 197 5.29 10.84 -7.75
C PHE A 197 4.09 10.14 -7.09
N MET A 198 3.26 9.49 -7.90
CA MET A 198 2.09 8.71 -7.49
C MET A 198 1.66 7.79 -8.63
N TYR A 199 1.09 6.62 -8.32
CA TYR A 199 0.68 5.53 -9.21
C TYR A 199 1.86 4.73 -9.80
N LEU A 200 1.71 3.41 -9.80
CA LEU A 200 2.65 2.40 -10.31
C LEU A 200 3.96 2.27 -9.52
N GLU A 201 4.24 3.09 -8.51
CA GLU A 201 5.34 2.86 -7.56
C GLU A 201 5.14 1.58 -6.76
N ASP A 202 3.90 1.25 -6.42
CA ASP A 202 3.48 0.02 -5.76
C ASP A 202 3.70 -1.21 -6.67
N CYS A 203 3.33 -1.09 -7.95
CA CYS A 203 3.62 -2.12 -8.95
C CYS A 203 5.14 -2.32 -9.13
N ASP A 204 5.90 -1.24 -9.12
CA ASP A 204 7.36 -1.29 -9.25
C ASP A 204 8.02 -2.02 -8.08
N ILE A 205 7.68 -1.63 -6.84
CA ILE A 205 8.29 -2.25 -5.66
C ILE A 205 7.85 -3.71 -5.49
N ALA A 206 6.56 -4.03 -5.72
CA ALA A 206 6.07 -5.39 -5.65
C ALA A 206 6.80 -6.31 -6.66
N ARG A 207 7.02 -5.82 -7.88
CA ARG A 207 7.79 -6.53 -8.90
C ARG A 207 9.24 -6.74 -8.46
N ARG A 208 9.93 -5.70 -7.94
CA ARG A 208 11.31 -5.82 -7.44
C ARG A 208 11.42 -6.83 -6.29
N VAL A 209 10.41 -6.89 -5.41
CA VAL A 209 10.33 -7.93 -4.37
C VAL A 209 10.18 -9.30 -5.02
N SER A 210 9.21 -9.47 -5.92
CA SER A 210 8.90 -10.79 -6.51
C SER A 210 10.02 -11.40 -7.37
N GLU A 211 11.03 -10.60 -7.78
CA GLU A 211 12.21 -11.09 -8.50
C GLU A 211 13.25 -11.76 -7.60
N ARG A 212 13.19 -11.52 -6.27
CA ARG A 212 14.21 -12.00 -5.32
C ARG A 212 13.62 -12.72 -4.10
N TYR A 213 12.38 -12.40 -3.75
CA TYR A 213 11.69 -12.85 -2.57
C TYR A 213 10.27 -13.33 -2.92
N LYS A 214 9.61 -13.97 -1.98
CA LYS A 214 8.19 -14.31 -2.12
C LYS A 214 7.33 -13.07 -1.87
N ALA A 215 6.57 -12.65 -2.89
CA ALA A 215 5.45 -11.73 -2.74
C ALA A 215 4.17 -12.54 -2.80
N LEU A 216 3.35 -12.50 -1.75
CA LEU A 216 2.16 -13.34 -1.63
C LEU A 216 0.91 -12.51 -1.37
N PHE A 217 -0.18 -12.89 -2.00
CA PHE A 217 -1.52 -12.52 -1.57
C PHE A 217 -1.94 -13.40 -0.39
N TYR A 218 -2.43 -12.81 0.69
CA TYR A 218 -2.85 -13.49 1.90
C TYR A 218 -4.32 -13.19 2.21
N PRO A 219 -5.27 -14.00 1.73
CA PRO A 219 -6.71 -13.72 1.80
C PRO A 219 -7.34 -13.92 3.18
N MET A 220 -6.64 -14.55 4.15
CA MET A 220 -7.15 -14.80 5.50
C MET A 220 -7.12 -13.55 6.39
N ALA A 221 -6.39 -12.52 5.99
CA ALA A 221 -6.43 -11.20 6.60
C ALA A 221 -7.03 -10.20 5.64
N ASP A 222 -7.81 -9.24 6.13
CA ASP A 222 -8.40 -8.20 5.30
C ASP A 222 -8.28 -6.80 5.92
N VAL A 223 -8.43 -5.79 5.05
CA VAL A 223 -8.56 -4.40 5.42
C VAL A 223 -9.67 -3.75 4.62
N THR A 224 -10.33 -2.74 5.19
CA THR A 224 -11.32 -1.92 4.50
C THR A 224 -10.66 -0.67 3.94
N HIS A 225 -10.82 -0.41 2.65
CA HIS A 225 -10.32 0.77 1.95
C HIS A 225 -11.52 1.62 1.52
N LEU A 226 -11.66 2.81 2.07
CA LEU A 226 -12.81 3.70 1.85
C LEU A 226 -12.87 4.22 0.41
N TRP A 227 -11.72 4.31 -0.25
CA TRP A 227 -11.50 4.58 -1.67
C TRP A 227 -12.38 5.68 -2.27
N GLU A 228 -12.04 6.90 -2.04
CA GLU A 228 -12.58 8.04 -2.80
C GLU A 228 -11.88 8.13 -4.17
N ARG A 229 -12.63 7.88 -5.26
CA ARG A 229 -12.12 7.91 -6.64
C ARG A 229 -11.86 9.34 -7.13
N GLU A 230 -10.87 10.04 -6.59
CA GLU A 230 -10.56 11.41 -7.01
C GLU A 230 -9.86 11.50 -8.38
N SER A 231 -9.10 10.47 -8.78
CA SER A 231 -8.27 10.48 -10.00
C SER A 231 -9.06 10.69 -11.30
N LYS A 232 -10.31 10.25 -11.37
CA LYS A 232 -11.14 10.40 -12.59
C LYS A 232 -11.65 11.83 -12.84
N LYS A 233 -11.58 12.70 -11.84
CA LYS A 233 -12.12 14.07 -11.89
C LYS A 233 -11.04 15.16 -12.03
N ASN A 234 -9.76 14.83 -11.80
CA ASN A 234 -8.68 15.81 -11.72
C ASN A 234 -7.66 15.62 -12.85
N LYS A 235 -7.58 16.60 -13.77
CA LYS A 235 -6.66 16.59 -14.91
C LYS A 235 -5.18 16.50 -14.51
N LYS A 236 -4.79 17.10 -13.36
CA LYS A 236 -3.41 17.02 -12.84
C LYS A 236 -3.07 15.59 -12.45
N LEU A 237 -3.98 14.89 -11.75
CA LEU A 237 -3.80 13.48 -11.38
C LEU A 237 -3.73 12.56 -12.59
N LEU A 238 -4.51 12.86 -13.65
CA LEU A 238 -4.44 12.11 -14.90
C LEU A 238 -3.05 12.25 -15.58
N LEU A 239 -2.49 13.46 -15.62
CA LEU A 239 -1.15 13.68 -16.18
C LEU A 239 -0.06 12.96 -15.36
N ILE A 240 -0.17 12.98 -14.02
CA ILE A 240 0.72 12.23 -13.14
C ILE A 240 0.63 10.73 -13.46
N HIS A 241 -0.58 10.19 -13.61
CA HIS A 241 -0.79 8.77 -13.92
C HIS A 241 -0.17 8.39 -15.28
N ILE A 242 -0.38 9.21 -16.33
CA ILE A 242 0.25 8.98 -17.64
C ILE A 242 1.78 8.99 -17.53
N LYS A 243 2.36 9.96 -16.80
CA LYS A 243 3.80 10.03 -16.57
C LYS A 243 4.29 8.76 -15.87
N SER A 244 3.59 8.28 -14.86
CA SER A 244 3.94 7.06 -14.13
C SER A 244 3.86 5.81 -15.01
N ILE A 245 2.86 5.70 -15.89
CA ILE A 245 2.76 4.63 -16.89
C ILE A 245 3.99 4.64 -17.82
N LEU A 246 4.36 5.80 -18.33
CA LEU A 246 5.54 5.93 -19.19
C LEU A 246 6.83 5.58 -18.46
N THR A 247 6.98 6.04 -17.20
CA THR A 247 8.11 5.71 -16.34
C THR A 247 8.20 4.21 -16.09
N TYR A 248 7.08 3.56 -15.80
CA TYR A 248 7.03 2.12 -15.55
C TYR A 248 7.45 1.32 -16.78
N PHE A 249 6.88 1.62 -17.95
CA PHE A 249 7.24 0.90 -19.19
C PHE A 249 8.64 1.25 -19.72
N ALA A 250 9.13 2.47 -19.46
CA ALA A 250 10.53 2.80 -19.75
C ALA A 250 11.52 1.96 -18.91
N LYS A 251 11.16 1.67 -17.65
CA LYS A 251 11.97 0.83 -16.75
C LYS A 251 11.88 -0.66 -17.07
N TRP A 252 10.67 -1.16 -17.34
CA TRP A 252 10.38 -2.59 -17.39
C TRP A 252 10.11 -3.15 -18.79
N GLY A 253 10.14 -2.29 -19.81
CA GLY A 253 9.77 -2.64 -21.18
C GLY A 253 8.25 -2.71 -21.40
N LEU A 254 7.83 -2.44 -22.62
CA LEU A 254 6.44 -2.60 -23.05
C LEU A 254 6.09 -4.10 -23.10
N LYS A 255 5.04 -4.48 -22.38
CA LYS A 255 4.44 -5.83 -22.43
C LYS A 255 2.96 -5.70 -22.79
N PHE A 256 2.51 -6.57 -23.70
CA PHE A 256 1.12 -6.61 -24.20
C PHE A 256 0.35 -7.77 -23.60
#